data_3e76e46ee5d3617683c0e3911535b1d5
#
_entry.id   3e76e46ee5d3617683c0e3911535b1d5
#
_cell.length_a   1.000
_cell.length_b   1.000
_cell.length_c   1.000
_cell.angle_alpha   90.00
_cell.angle_beta   90.00
_cell.angle_gamma   90.00
#
_symmetry.space_group_name_H-M   'P 1'
#
loop_
_entity.id
_entity.type
_entity.pdbx_description
1 polymer ?
#
loop_
_entity_poly.entity_id
_entity_poly.type
_entity_poly.pdbx_seq_one_letter_code
_entity_poly.pdbx_strand_id
1 'polypeptide(L)'
;DEPMSGLDPIGRKEIRDLILRLKEAGKTIFFSSHILHDAEMLCDRVSILVKGRLVAMGRVSDLIGAASTHSIEVLVEGLGSDGLAQVKPLTEKVTVTGDRALLTLKGQQSVHEVLERIRTAKAKLISLTPQNSSLEDLFIREVREQRGEE
;
A
#
# COMPACT_ATOMS: atom_id res chain seq x y z
N ASP A 1 -24.91 5.18 3.91
CA ASP A 1 -24.04 4.69 4.97
C ASP A 1 -23.68 3.24 4.68
N GLU A 2 -22.37 2.93 4.62
CA GLU A 2 -21.83 1.58 4.45
C GLU A 2 -22.51 0.76 3.34
N PRO A 3 -22.58 1.23 2.07
CA PRO A 3 -23.43 0.63 1.04
C PRO A 3 -23.03 -0.80 0.66
N MET A 4 -21.83 -1.26 1.02
CA MET A 4 -21.34 -2.60 0.72
C MET A 4 -21.25 -3.50 1.96
N SER A 5 -21.67 -3.00 3.13
CA SER A 5 -21.64 -3.76 4.38
C SER A 5 -22.67 -4.89 4.36
N GLY A 6 -22.29 -6.06 4.87
CA GLY A 6 -23.16 -7.23 4.94
C GLY A 6 -23.46 -7.93 3.61
N LEU A 7 -22.92 -7.44 2.49
CA LEU A 7 -23.08 -8.09 1.19
C LEU A 7 -22.01 -9.17 0.98
N ASP A 8 -22.38 -10.20 0.24
CA ASP A 8 -21.46 -11.19 -0.30
C ASP A 8 -20.53 -10.58 -1.39
N PRO A 9 -19.48 -11.26 -1.84
CA PRO A 9 -18.56 -10.71 -2.86
C PRO A 9 -19.25 -10.31 -4.17
N ILE A 10 -20.32 -11.00 -4.55
CA ILE A 10 -21.08 -10.71 -5.78
C ILE A 10 -21.85 -9.40 -5.60
N GLY A 11 -22.61 -9.28 -4.52
CA GLY A 11 -23.36 -8.08 -4.21
C GLY A 11 -22.48 -6.84 -4.02
N ARG A 12 -21.29 -7.00 -3.39
CA ARG A 12 -20.30 -5.90 -3.32
C ARG A 12 -19.86 -5.43 -4.69
N LYS A 13 -19.60 -6.37 -5.61
CA LYS A 13 -19.23 -6.04 -6.99
C LYS A 13 -20.35 -5.28 -7.69
N GLU A 14 -21.59 -5.73 -7.55
CA GLU A 14 -22.74 -5.07 -8.19
C GLU A 14 -22.93 -3.63 -7.70
N ILE A 15 -22.78 -3.39 -6.40
CA ILE A 15 -22.84 -2.03 -5.84
C ILE A 15 -21.67 -1.16 -6.33
N ARG A 16 -20.44 -1.68 -6.39
CA ARG A 16 -19.29 -0.96 -6.97
C ARG A 16 -19.54 -0.57 -8.43
N ASP A 17 -20.00 -1.51 -9.24
CA ASP A 17 -20.30 -1.27 -10.65
C ASP A 17 -21.43 -0.24 -10.81
N LEU A 18 -22.42 -0.23 -9.93
CA LEU A 18 -23.48 0.77 -9.91
C LEU A 18 -22.93 2.16 -9.58
N ILE A 19 -22.09 2.27 -8.55
CA ILE A 19 -21.45 3.54 -8.16
C ILE A 19 -20.62 4.10 -9.32
N LEU A 20 -19.82 3.27 -9.98
CA LEU A 20 -18.99 3.68 -11.11
C LEU A 20 -19.84 4.18 -12.28
N ARG A 21 -20.91 3.47 -12.65
CA ARG A 21 -21.83 3.91 -13.70
C ARG A 21 -22.51 5.24 -13.39
N LEU A 22 -22.92 5.44 -12.15
CA LEU A 22 -23.52 6.71 -11.73
C LEU A 22 -22.50 7.86 -11.78
N LYS A 23 -21.26 7.58 -11.40
CA LYS A 23 -20.13 8.53 -11.49
C LYS A 23 -19.87 8.91 -12.96
N GLU A 24 -19.81 7.93 -13.87
CA GLU A 24 -19.66 8.16 -15.32
C GLU A 24 -20.82 8.98 -15.89
N ALA A 25 -22.03 8.81 -15.34
CA ALA A 25 -23.20 9.62 -15.68
C ALA A 25 -23.20 11.02 -15.06
N GLY A 26 -22.07 11.45 -14.45
CA GLY A 26 -21.90 12.76 -13.85
C GLY A 26 -22.64 12.99 -12.52
N LYS A 27 -23.05 11.91 -11.84
CA LYS A 27 -23.71 12.03 -10.52
C LYS A 27 -22.69 12.20 -9.40
N THR A 28 -22.98 13.09 -8.45
CA THR A 28 -22.22 13.19 -7.21
C THR A 28 -22.75 12.16 -6.22
N ILE A 29 -21.86 11.31 -5.73
CA ILE A 29 -22.19 10.25 -4.78
C ILE A 29 -21.39 10.47 -3.50
N PHE A 30 -22.08 10.41 -2.37
CA PHE A 30 -21.47 10.49 -1.05
C PHE A 30 -21.87 9.26 -0.23
N PHE A 31 -20.87 8.55 0.31
CA PHE A 31 -21.10 7.39 1.16
C PHE A 31 -20.02 7.29 2.23
N SER A 32 -20.30 6.55 3.32
CA SER A 32 -19.30 6.16 4.30
C SER A 32 -18.87 4.72 4.07
N SER A 33 -17.64 4.39 4.42
CA SER A 33 -17.14 3.02 4.43
C SER A 33 -15.98 2.90 5.41
N HIS A 34 -15.85 1.74 6.06
CA HIS A 34 -14.66 1.34 6.79
C HIS A 34 -13.70 0.49 5.94
N ILE A 35 -14.06 0.18 4.69
CA ILE A 35 -13.23 -0.57 3.73
C ILE A 35 -12.45 0.43 2.90
N LEU A 36 -11.22 0.73 3.31
CA LEU A 36 -10.39 1.76 2.69
C LEU A 36 -10.06 1.46 1.23
N HIS A 37 -9.87 0.19 0.88
CA HIS A 37 -9.64 -0.23 -0.50
C HIS A 37 -10.81 0.12 -1.44
N ASP A 38 -12.06 -0.06 -0.99
CA ASP A 38 -13.23 0.34 -1.79
C ASP A 38 -13.29 1.86 -1.96
N ALA A 39 -12.93 2.62 -0.92
CA ALA A 39 -12.85 4.07 -1.01
C ALA A 39 -11.76 4.54 -2.01
N GLU A 40 -10.58 3.88 -2.02
CA GLU A 40 -9.52 4.15 -3.01
C GLU A 40 -9.99 3.94 -4.45
N MET A 41 -10.72 2.86 -4.69
CA MET A 41 -11.16 2.51 -6.04
C MET A 41 -12.31 3.37 -6.56
N LEU A 42 -13.20 3.82 -5.68
CA LEU A 42 -14.47 4.44 -6.08
C LEU A 42 -14.46 5.96 -5.95
N CYS A 43 -13.75 6.50 -4.95
CA CYS A 43 -13.83 7.90 -4.60
C CYS A 43 -12.80 8.77 -5.32
N ASP A 44 -13.19 9.96 -5.74
CA ASP A 44 -12.25 10.99 -6.17
C ASP A 44 -11.64 11.72 -4.98
N ARG A 45 -12.44 11.89 -3.93
CA ARG A 45 -12.08 12.58 -2.69
C ARG A 45 -12.57 11.79 -1.49
N VAL A 46 -11.82 11.84 -0.42
CA VAL A 46 -12.17 11.20 0.86
C VAL A 46 -11.98 12.17 2.01
N SER A 47 -12.72 11.89 3.09
CA SER A 47 -12.55 12.51 4.41
C SER A 47 -12.34 11.38 5.42
N ILE A 48 -11.21 11.42 6.14
CA ILE A 48 -10.85 10.41 7.15
C ILE A 48 -11.25 10.93 8.52
N LEU A 49 -12.08 10.16 9.20
CA LEU A 49 -12.58 10.45 10.55
C LEU A 49 -11.99 9.46 11.54
N VAL A 50 -11.38 9.96 12.61
CA VAL A 50 -10.89 9.15 13.74
C VAL A 50 -11.53 9.67 15.02
N LYS A 51 -12.25 8.81 15.73
CA LYS A 51 -12.99 9.17 16.96
C LYS A 51 -13.86 10.44 16.81
N GLY A 52 -14.56 10.56 15.68
CA GLY A 52 -15.44 11.70 15.38
C GLY A 52 -14.70 12.99 14.98
N ARG A 53 -13.39 12.98 14.81
CA ARG A 53 -12.60 14.12 14.36
C ARG A 53 -12.12 13.91 12.93
N LEU A 54 -12.20 14.96 12.11
CA LEU A 54 -11.64 14.96 10.77
C LEU A 54 -10.11 15.08 10.88
N VAL A 55 -9.39 14.07 10.38
CA VAL A 55 -7.92 14.02 10.43
C VAL A 55 -7.28 14.27 9.07
N ALA A 56 -7.94 13.87 7.99
CA ALA A 56 -7.47 14.15 6.64
C ALA A 56 -8.66 14.32 5.68
N MET A 57 -8.51 15.19 4.68
CA MET A 57 -9.49 15.40 3.62
C MET A 57 -8.78 15.84 2.34
N GLY A 58 -9.09 15.20 1.22
CA GLY A 58 -8.49 15.59 -0.06
C GLY A 58 -8.86 14.63 -1.18
N ARG A 59 -8.19 14.80 -2.32
CA ARG A 59 -8.23 13.81 -3.40
C ARG A 59 -7.47 12.56 -2.95
N VAL A 60 -7.98 11.39 -3.32
CA VAL A 60 -7.33 10.11 -3.00
C VAL A 60 -5.88 10.09 -3.49
N SER A 61 -5.65 10.51 -4.75
CA SER A 61 -4.31 10.60 -5.34
C SER A 61 -3.34 11.48 -4.54
N ASP A 62 -3.81 12.61 -4.05
CA ASP A 62 -2.97 13.58 -3.34
C ASP A 62 -2.63 13.07 -1.94
N LEU A 63 -3.60 12.46 -1.26
CA LEU A 63 -3.42 11.88 0.08
C LEU A 63 -2.48 10.69 0.06
N ILE A 64 -2.64 9.80 -0.92
CA ILE A 64 -1.74 8.65 -1.12
C ILE A 64 -0.36 9.14 -1.53
N GLY A 65 -0.27 10.08 -2.49
CA GLY A 65 1.00 10.65 -2.95
C GLY A 65 1.79 11.35 -1.85
N ALA A 66 1.13 12.11 -0.98
CA ALA A 66 1.76 12.75 0.17
C ALA A 66 2.25 11.74 1.24
N ALA A 67 1.59 10.57 1.32
CA ALA A 67 1.97 9.49 2.24
C ALA A 67 3.07 8.58 1.67
N SER A 68 3.41 8.73 0.38
CA SER A 68 4.32 7.82 -0.32
C SER A 68 5.74 7.89 0.24
N THR A 69 6.08 6.97 1.12
CA THR A 69 7.43 6.42 1.12
C THR A 69 7.52 5.52 -0.11
N HIS A 70 8.31 5.93 -1.11
CA HIS A 70 8.53 5.14 -2.32
C HIS A 70 9.37 3.91 -1.96
N SER A 71 8.77 2.96 -1.27
CA SER A 71 9.43 1.70 -0.94
C SER A 71 9.17 0.68 -2.05
N ILE A 72 10.14 -0.17 -2.28
CA ILE A 72 10.07 -1.24 -3.27
C ILE A 72 10.34 -2.54 -2.55
N GLU A 73 9.44 -3.50 -2.69
CA GLU A 73 9.65 -4.85 -2.18
C GLU A 73 10.27 -5.75 -3.24
N VAL A 74 11.36 -6.39 -2.86
CA VAL A 74 12.08 -7.36 -3.69
C VAL A 74 12.04 -8.71 -3.01
N LEU A 75 11.35 -9.68 -3.60
CA LEU A 75 11.33 -11.05 -3.15
C LEU A 75 12.40 -11.84 -3.91
N VAL A 76 13.30 -12.46 -3.19
CA VAL A 76 14.43 -13.22 -3.74
C VAL A 76 14.54 -14.59 -3.08
N GLU A 77 15.00 -15.58 -3.83
CA GLU A 77 15.24 -16.96 -3.38
C GLU A 77 16.70 -17.33 -3.59
N GLY A 78 17.30 -18.04 -2.62
CA GLY A 78 18.68 -18.53 -2.73
C GLY A 78 19.76 -17.47 -2.50
N LEU A 79 19.48 -16.40 -1.76
CA LEU A 79 20.45 -15.29 -1.57
C LEU A 79 21.63 -15.69 -0.64
N GLY A 80 21.44 -16.68 0.23
CA GLY A 80 22.47 -17.12 1.19
C GLY A 80 22.85 -16.06 2.22
N SER A 81 23.65 -16.46 3.23
CA SER A 81 24.10 -15.56 4.31
C SER A 81 24.95 -14.39 3.81
N ASP A 82 25.85 -14.67 2.89
CA ASP A 82 26.79 -13.67 2.36
C ASP A 82 26.09 -12.64 1.47
N GLY A 83 25.13 -13.12 0.65
CA GLY A 83 24.28 -12.21 -0.15
C GLY A 83 23.39 -11.34 0.74
N LEU A 84 22.80 -11.90 1.78
CA LEU A 84 22.02 -11.14 2.76
C LEU A 84 22.85 -10.06 3.46
N ALA A 85 24.08 -10.37 3.87
CA ALA A 85 24.98 -9.38 4.47
C ALA A 85 25.29 -8.22 3.53
N GLN A 86 25.41 -8.49 2.23
CA GLN A 86 25.70 -7.46 1.23
C GLN A 86 24.50 -6.56 0.89
N VAL A 87 23.26 -7.07 0.95
CA VAL A 87 22.07 -6.28 0.63
C VAL A 87 21.50 -5.55 1.84
N LYS A 88 21.79 -6.03 3.06
CA LYS A 88 21.26 -5.44 4.31
C LYS A 88 21.51 -3.93 4.45
N PRO A 89 22.69 -3.38 4.11
CA PRO A 89 22.93 -1.94 4.21
C PRO A 89 22.10 -1.10 3.21
N LEU A 90 21.59 -1.74 2.13
CA LEU A 90 20.83 -1.12 1.05
C LEU A 90 19.30 -1.22 1.30
N THR A 91 18.90 -1.91 2.35
CA THR A 91 17.51 -2.21 2.66
C THR A 91 17.07 -1.52 3.95
N GLU A 92 15.82 -1.14 4.00
CA GLU A 92 15.17 -0.66 5.22
C GLU A 92 14.78 -1.83 6.13
N LYS A 93 14.30 -2.91 5.52
CA LYS A 93 13.85 -4.11 6.22
C LYS A 93 14.22 -5.36 5.43
N VAL A 94 14.60 -6.40 6.14
CA VAL A 94 14.83 -7.75 5.58
C VAL A 94 14.04 -8.75 6.39
N THR A 95 13.18 -9.52 5.72
CA THR A 95 12.44 -10.63 6.35
C THR A 95 12.81 -11.91 5.62
N VAL A 96 13.35 -12.90 6.36
CA VAL A 96 13.79 -14.18 5.80
C VAL A 96 12.82 -15.27 6.22
N THR A 97 12.39 -16.10 5.26
CA THR A 97 11.51 -17.26 5.47
C THR A 97 12.02 -18.43 4.64
N GLY A 98 12.67 -19.39 5.30
CA GLY A 98 13.33 -20.51 4.60
C GLY A 98 14.45 -20.01 3.68
N ASP A 99 14.37 -20.35 2.40
CA ASP A 99 15.32 -19.94 1.35
C ASP A 99 14.93 -18.61 0.66
N ARG A 100 13.87 -17.97 1.12
CA ARG A 100 13.37 -16.71 0.55
C ARG A 100 13.64 -15.54 1.47
N ALA A 101 14.00 -14.41 0.88
CA ALA A 101 14.15 -13.13 1.56
C ALA A 101 13.28 -12.07 0.89
N LEU A 102 12.49 -11.36 1.70
CA LEU A 102 11.76 -10.16 1.31
C LEU A 102 12.57 -8.95 1.76
N LEU A 103 13.00 -8.15 0.80
CA LEU A 103 13.82 -6.96 0.98
C LEU A 103 12.93 -5.73 0.74
N THR A 104 12.82 -4.84 1.72
CA THR A 104 12.15 -3.54 1.55
C THR A 104 13.22 -2.49 1.30
N LEU A 105 13.15 -1.82 0.15
CA LEU A 105 14.11 -0.80 -0.27
C LEU A 105 13.52 0.60 -0.10
N LYS A 106 14.33 1.54 0.35
CA LYS A 106 13.97 2.94 0.46
C LYS A 106 14.28 3.66 -0.84
N GLY A 107 13.26 3.86 -1.69
CA GLY A 107 13.39 4.58 -2.96
C GLY A 107 14.00 3.78 -4.11
N GLN A 108 13.89 4.36 -5.32
CA GLN A 108 14.34 3.71 -6.56
C GLN A 108 15.86 3.60 -6.69
N GLN A 109 16.63 4.45 -6.01
CA GLN A 109 18.09 4.50 -6.14
C GLN A 109 18.77 3.21 -5.68
N SER A 110 18.24 2.55 -4.66
CA SER A 110 18.79 1.29 -4.11
C SER A 110 18.47 0.05 -4.96
N VAL A 111 17.50 0.14 -5.88
CA VAL A 111 17.03 -1.01 -6.66
C VAL A 111 18.13 -1.57 -7.54
N HIS A 112 18.80 -0.70 -8.29
CA HIS A 112 19.84 -1.14 -9.23
C HIS A 112 20.97 -1.88 -8.51
N GLU A 113 21.45 -1.33 -7.40
CA GLU A 113 22.53 -1.93 -6.62
C GLU A 113 22.12 -3.27 -6.00
N VAL A 114 20.88 -3.37 -5.46
CA VAL A 114 20.36 -4.62 -4.91
C VAL A 114 20.22 -5.68 -6.01
N LEU A 115 19.71 -5.34 -7.19
CA LEU A 115 19.61 -6.28 -8.31
C LEU A 115 20.99 -6.79 -8.76
N GLU A 116 22.03 -5.94 -8.78
CA GLU A 116 23.41 -6.36 -9.08
C GLU A 116 23.96 -7.34 -8.02
N ARG A 117 23.65 -7.11 -6.72
CA ARG A 117 24.04 -8.04 -5.65
C ARG A 117 23.32 -9.39 -5.79
N ILE A 118 22.02 -9.38 -6.08
CA ILE A 118 21.22 -10.59 -6.34
C ILE A 118 21.85 -11.40 -7.50
N ARG A 119 22.19 -10.71 -8.60
CA ARG A 119 22.82 -11.33 -9.76
C ARG A 119 24.18 -11.94 -9.43
N THR A 120 25.01 -11.21 -8.70
CA THR A 120 26.36 -11.66 -8.30
C THR A 120 26.28 -12.89 -7.38
N ALA A 121 25.32 -12.91 -6.47
CA ALA A 121 25.05 -14.05 -5.58
C ALA A 121 24.41 -15.25 -6.32
N LYS A 122 24.08 -15.11 -7.61
CA LYS A 122 23.34 -16.10 -8.41
C LYS A 122 21.99 -16.48 -7.79
N ALA A 123 21.42 -15.59 -6.99
CA ALA A 123 20.11 -15.75 -6.39
C ALA A 123 19.02 -15.48 -7.42
N LYS A 124 17.83 -16.04 -7.20
CA LYS A 124 16.69 -15.92 -8.10
C LYS A 124 15.79 -14.78 -7.67
N LEU A 125 15.62 -13.75 -8.51
CA LEU A 125 14.59 -12.75 -8.32
C LEU A 125 13.21 -13.37 -8.59
N ILE A 126 12.31 -13.30 -7.60
CA ILE A 126 10.93 -13.81 -7.71
C ILE A 126 10.00 -12.69 -8.14
N SER A 127 10.04 -11.56 -7.43
CA SER A 127 9.23 -10.38 -7.76
C SER A 127 9.92 -9.10 -7.33
N LEU A 128 9.56 -8.02 -8.01
CA LEU A 128 9.89 -6.65 -7.65
C LEU A 128 8.61 -5.84 -7.74
N THR A 129 8.11 -5.38 -6.58
CA THR A 129 6.81 -4.72 -6.48
C THR A 129 6.98 -3.35 -5.84
N PRO A 130 6.70 -2.26 -6.58
CA PRO A 130 6.60 -0.95 -5.95
C PRO A 130 5.47 -0.98 -4.90
N GLN A 131 5.78 -0.57 -3.70
CA GLN A 131 4.79 -0.34 -2.65
C GLN A 131 4.28 1.08 -2.80
N ASN A 132 3.09 1.19 -3.33
CA ASN A 132 2.36 2.44 -3.30
C ASN A 132 1.72 2.55 -1.92
N SER A 133 1.89 3.70 -1.28
CA SER A 133 1.10 4.01 -0.08
C SER A 133 -0.38 3.87 -0.39
N SER A 134 -1.13 3.41 0.59
CA SER A 134 -2.56 3.23 0.51
C SER A 134 -3.28 4.19 1.48
N LEU A 135 -4.58 4.34 1.33
CA LEU A 135 -5.39 5.02 2.36
C LEU A 135 -5.30 4.30 3.71
N GLU A 136 -5.03 2.99 3.71
CA GLU A 136 -4.83 2.21 4.93
C GLU A 136 -3.55 2.64 5.65
N ASP A 137 -2.43 2.82 4.93
CA ASP A 137 -1.18 3.31 5.51
C ASP A 137 -1.33 4.72 6.08
N LEU A 138 -2.02 5.59 5.34
CA LEU A 138 -2.37 6.93 5.83
C LEU A 138 -3.22 6.86 7.10
N PHE A 139 -4.26 6.05 7.10
CA PHE A 139 -5.16 5.89 8.25
C PHE A 139 -4.40 5.37 9.48
N ILE A 140 -3.56 4.34 9.32
CA ILE A 140 -2.75 3.79 10.42
C ILE A 140 -1.81 4.86 10.99
N ARG A 141 -1.18 5.67 10.15
CA ARG A 141 -0.30 6.76 10.57
C ARG A 141 -1.08 7.79 11.39
N GLU A 142 -2.20 8.28 10.88
CA GLU A 142 -3.04 9.28 11.56
C GLU A 142 -3.56 8.77 12.93
N VAL A 143 -3.91 7.47 13.01
CA VAL A 143 -4.35 6.86 14.26
C VAL A 143 -3.21 6.77 15.27
N ARG A 144 -1.99 6.43 14.85
CA ARG A 144 -0.81 6.36 15.73
C ARG A 144 -0.42 7.75 16.26
N GLU A 145 -0.37 8.75 15.39
CA GLU A 145 -0.10 10.14 15.79
C GLU A 145 -1.09 10.64 16.85
N GLN A 146 -2.38 10.29 16.71
CA GLN A 146 -3.40 10.64 17.71
C GLN A 146 -3.29 9.84 19.02
N ARG A 147 -2.62 8.70 19.02
CA ARG A 147 -2.36 7.91 20.23
C ARG A 147 -1.08 8.32 20.94
N GLY A 148 -0.23 9.16 20.34
CA GLY A 148 1.08 9.51 20.84
C GLY A 148 2.07 8.33 20.82
N GLU A 149 1.84 7.35 19.94
CA GLU A 149 2.71 6.21 19.71
C GLU A 149 3.63 6.56 18.52
N GLU A 150 4.90 6.91 18.81
CA GLU A 150 5.97 7.01 17.81
C GLU A 150 6.49 5.63 17.37
#